data_b229adf5c9a4d60a5fcbdaa3588569d6
#
_entry.id   b229adf5c9a4d60a5fcbdaa3588569d6
#
_cell.length_a   1.000
_cell.length_b   1.000
_cell.length_c   1.000
_cell.angle_alpha   90.00
_cell.angle_beta   90.00
_cell.angle_gamma   90.00
#
_symmetry.space_group_name_H-M   'P 1'
#
loop_
_entity.id
_entity.type
_entity.pdbx_description
1 polymer ?
#
loop_
_entity_poly.entity_id
_entity_poly.type
_entity_poly.pdbx_seq_one_letter_code
_entity_poly.pdbx_strand_id
1 'polypeptide(L)'
;GPDSWNESFESNRSDNSFVRAMQNTGTFFGLVPPDENDLVKRVIAVGGQTVRCQPGDKGVTVDDHVINSSYILYPPFIDWGGNPNGSNACGGPYFGPVTVPKGFMWVMGDNRTDSADSRYHMQDQYHGTVPISNVRGKVQSIIWPAGRWHKVKSQPLPQPK
;
A
#
# COMPACT_ATOMS: atom_id res chain seq x y z
N GLY A 1 -3.32 3.20 -9.54
CA GLY A 1 -3.96 3.81 -8.35
C GLY A 1 -4.84 4.96 -8.77
N PRO A 2 -5.59 5.63 -7.85
CA PRO A 2 -6.24 6.89 -8.17
C PRO A 2 -5.20 7.89 -8.64
N ASP A 3 -5.52 8.72 -9.63
CA ASP A 3 -4.55 9.65 -10.24
C ASP A 3 -3.90 10.60 -9.22
N SER A 4 -4.64 10.96 -8.15
CA SER A 4 -4.13 11.77 -7.02
C SER A 4 -2.98 11.11 -6.23
N TRP A 5 -2.77 9.81 -6.36
CA TRP A 5 -1.70 9.09 -5.64
C TRP A 5 -0.38 9.10 -6.40
N ASN A 6 -0.39 9.53 -7.65
CA ASN A 6 0.78 9.54 -8.53
C ASN A 6 1.60 10.85 -8.43
N GLU A 7 1.08 11.88 -7.79
CA GLU A 7 1.71 13.23 -7.76
C GLU A 7 3.05 13.27 -7.00
N SER A 8 3.37 12.25 -6.19
CA SER A 8 4.62 12.21 -5.41
C SER A 8 5.75 11.37 -6.03
N PHE A 9 5.53 10.78 -7.21
CA PHE A 9 6.55 9.97 -7.88
C PHE A 9 7.07 10.70 -9.10
N GLU A 10 8.29 11.23 -9.02
CA GLU A 10 9.02 11.65 -10.20
C GLU A 10 9.21 10.45 -11.13
N SER A 11 8.83 10.60 -12.38
CA SER A 11 9.07 9.60 -13.43
C SER A 11 10.58 9.35 -13.53
N ASN A 12 11.02 8.13 -13.25
CA ASN A 12 12.40 7.69 -13.48
C ASN A 12 12.73 7.50 -14.97
N ARG A 13 11.98 8.17 -15.84
CA ARG A 13 12.23 8.14 -17.26
C ARG A 13 13.48 8.95 -17.60
N SER A 14 14.47 8.27 -18.13
CA SER A 14 15.71 8.92 -18.54
C SER A 14 15.48 9.95 -19.65
N ASP A 15 16.07 11.14 -19.51
CA ASP A 15 16.08 12.18 -20.57
C ASP A 15 16.98 11.80 -21.75
N ASN A 16 17.78 10.75 -21.62
CA ASN A 16 18.63 10.25 -22.69
C ASN A 16 17.83 9.47 -23.72
N SER A 17 17.81 9.96 -24.97
CA SER A 17 17.04 9.36 -26.07
C SER A 17 17.39 7.91 -26.35
N PHE A 18 18.63 7.49 -26.13
CA PHE A 18 19.07 6.09 -26.32
C PHE A 18 18.50 5.18 -25.23
N VAL A 19 18.53 5.61 -23.99
CA VAL A 19 17.97 4.87 -22.86
C VAL A 19 16.44 4.77 -23.00
N ARG A 20 15.78 5.85 -23.46
CA ARG A 20 14.34 5.83 -23.76
C ARG A 20 13.99 4.84 -24.86
N ALA A 21 14.80 4.76 -25.92
CA ALA A 21 14.61 3.77 -26.98
C ALA A 21 14.75 2.33 -26.44
N MET A 22 15.73 2.06 -25.59
CA MET A 22 15.86 0.76 -24.93
C MET A 22 14.70 0.44 -23.99
N GLN A 23 14.23 1.41 -23.19
CA GLN A 23 13.06 1.24 -22.33
C GLN A 23 11.80 0.91 -23.15
N ASN A 24 11.57 1.63 -24.26
CA ASN A 24 10.43 1.38 -25.14
C ASN A 24 10.51 -0.01 -25.81
N THR A 25 11.72 -0.45 -26.20
CA THR A 25 11.94 -1.78 -26.76
C THR A 25 11.70 -2.86 -25.72
N GLY A 26 12.17 -2.65 -24.47
CA GLY A 26 11.94 -3.54 -23.36
C GLY A 26 10.44 -3.68 -23.02
N THR A 27 9.70 -2.58 -23.10
CA THR A 27 8.23 -2.58 -22.92
C THR A 27 7.53 -3.41 -23.99
N PHE A 28 7.96 -3.29 -25.27
CA PHE A 28 7.40 -4.07 -26.36
C PHE A 28 7.58 -5.58 -26.16
N PHE A 29 8.69 -6.00 -25.57
CA PHE A 29 8.94 -7.42 -25.23
C PHE A 29 8.42 -7.80 -23.82
N GLY A 30 7.69 -6.92 -23.14
CA GLY A 30 7.16 -7.16 -21.78
C GLY A 30 8.25 -7.20 -20.69
N LEU A 31 9.46 -6.73 -20.99
CA LEU A 31 10.59 -6.72 -20.05
C LEU A 31 10.64 -5.46 -19.18
N VAL A 32 10.02 -4.37 -19.63
CA VAL A 32 9.92 -3.10 -18.90
C VAL A 32 8.44 -2.69 -18.90
N PRO A 33 7.85 -2.37 -17.73
CA PRO A 33 6.48 -1.87 -17.68
C PRO A 33 6.32 -0.58 -18.49
N PRO A 34 5.18 -0.35 -19.15
CA PRO A 34 4.86 0.96 -19.69
C PRO A 34 4.81 2.00 -18.58
N ASP A 35 4.87 3.30 -18.92
CA ASP A 35 4.90 4.46 -18.01
C ASP A 35 3.69 4.59 -17.07
N GLU A 36 3.16 3.50 -16.58
CA GLU A 36 2.11 3.47 -15.57
C GLU A 36 2.74 3.33 -14.18
N ASN A 37 2.42 4.24 -13.28
CA ASN A 37 2.84 4.18 -11.88
C ASN A 37 2.02 3.13 -11.13
N ASP A 38 2.34 1.86 -11.33
CA ASP A 38 1.70 0.78 -10.59
C ASP A 38 2.23 0.72 -9.16
N LEU A 39 1.33 0.90 -8.21
CA LEU A 39 1.64 0.84 -6.79
C LEU A 39 1.38 -0.56 -6.23
N VAL A 40 2.37 -1.14 -5.56
CA VAL A 40 2.19 -2.39 -4.83
C VAL A 40 1.81 -2.07 -3.39
N LYS A 41 0.61 -2.45 -2.99
CA LYS A 41 0.07 -2.27 -1.64
C LYS A 41 -0.62 -3.54 -1.18
N ARG A 42 -0.76 -3.69 0.13
CA ARG A 42 -1.51 -4.80 0.73
C ARG A 42 -2.94 -4.38 1.02
N VAL A 43 -3.91 -5.17 0.62
CA VAL A 43 -5.31 -4.99 1.03
C VAL A 43 -5.43 -5.30 2.51
N ILE A 44 -5.97 -4.38 3.28
CA ILE A 44 -6.15 -4.45 4.74
C ILE A 44 -7.62 -4.66 5.10
N ALA A 45 -8.52 -3.95 4.40
CA ALA A 45 -9.94 -4.08 4.58
C ALA A 45 -10.67 -3.95 3.25
N VAL A 46 -11.86 -4.53 3.16
CA VAL A 46 -12.72 -4.51 1.98
C VAL A 46 -14.10 -3.94 2.32
N GLY A 47 -14.92 -3.71 1.30
CA GLY A 47 -16.24 -3.10 1.44
C GLY A 47 -17.08 -3.70 2.56
N GLY A 48 -17.64 -2.84 3.40
CA GLY A 48 -18.42 -3.16 4.59
C GLY A 48 -17.62 -3.22 5.89
N GLN A 49 -16.29 -3.35 5.82
CA GLN A 49 -15.42 -3.40 7.01
C GLN A 49 -15.04 -2.02 7.50
N THR A 50 -14.80 -1.88 8.79
CA THR A 50 -14.33 -0.64 9.43
C THR A 50 -12.87 -0.82 9.86
N VAL A 51 -12.00 0.07 9.37
CA VAL A 51 -10.57 0.07 9.68
C VAL A 51 -10.19 1.30 10.50
N ARG A 52 -9.33 1.12 11.49
CA ARG A 52 -8.79 2.20 12.32
C ARG A 52 -7.47 1.85 12.98
N CYS A 53 -6.76 2.83 13.44
CA CYS A 53 -5.72 2.72 14.45
C CYS A 53 -5.65 4.04 15.22
N GLN A 54 -5.94 4.00 16.51
CA GLN A 54 -6.08 5.16 17.36
C GLN A 54 -5.17 5.07 18.61
N PRO A 55 -5.04 6.15 19.40
CA PRO A 55 -4.27 6.10 20.62
C PRO A 55 -4.72 4.95 21.55
N GLY A 56 -3.76 4.14 21.98
CA GLY A 56 -4.01 2.96 22.83
C GLY A 56 -4.25 1.66 22.06
N ASP A 57 -4.48 1.71 20.74
CA ASP A 57 -4.59 0.49 19.92
C ASP A 57 -3.24 -0.24 19.86
N LYS A 58 -3.29 -1.57 19.94
CA LYS A 58 -2.10 -2.45 19.83
C LYS A 58 -1.64 -2.67 18.39
N GLY A 59 -2.32 -2.07 17.41
CA GLY A 59 -2.07 -2.17 16.00
C GLY A 59 -3.29 -1.77 15.18
N VAL A 60 -3.17 -1.86 13.88
CA VAL A 60 -4.29 -1.61 12.97
C VAL A 60 -5.39 -2.63 13.25
N THR A 61 -6.63 -2.16 13.39
CA THR A 61 -7.81 -2.98 13.63
C THR A 61 -8.76 -2.94 12.43
N VAL A 62 -9.38 -4.08 12.16
CA VAL A 62 -10.47 -4.21 11.19
C VAL A 62 -11.64 -4.89 11.92
N ASP A 63 -12.79 -4.25 11.95
CA ASP A 63 -13.98 -4.70 12.69
C ASP A 63 -13.65 -5.04 14.15
N ASP A 64 -12.86 -4.16 14.80
CA ASP A 64 -12.36 -4.27 16.19
C ASP A 64 -11.36 -5.41 16.45
N HIS A 65 -10.91 -6.12 15.43
CA HIS A 65 -9.88 -7.14 15.54
C HIS A 65 -8.53 -6.60 15.08
N VAL A 66 -7.50 -6.73 15.91
CA VAL A 66 -6.13 -6.38 15.52
C VAL A 66 -5.67 -7.33 14.41
N ILE A 67 -5.23 -6.78 13.28
CA ILE A 67 -4.75 -7.60 12.16
C ILE A 67 -3.36 -8.16 12.44
N ASN A 68 -3.06 -9.30 11.82
CA ASN A 68 -1.70 -9.85 11.83
C ASN A 68 -0.73 -8.90 11.12
N SER A 69 0.32 -8.49 11.81
CA SER A 69 1.33 -7.56 11.33
C SER A 69 2.71 -8.19 11.14
N SER A 70 2.81 -9.52 11.14
CA SER A 70 4.09 -10.26 11.01
C SER A 70 4.85 -10.04 9.70
N TYR A 71 4.20 -9.46 8.70
CA TYR A 71 4.76 -9.14 7.38
C TYR A 71 5.28 -7.71 7.28
N ILE A 72 5.05 -6.87 8.28
CA ILE A 72 5.48 -5.47 8.30
C ILE A 72 7.00 -5.41 8.42
N LEU A 73 7.62 -4.47 7.73
CA LEU A 73 9.04 -4.19 7.87
C LEU A 73 9.37 -3.77 9.30
N TYR A 74 10.29 -4.49 9.92
CA TYR A 74 10.79 -4.21 11.26
C TYR A 74 12.32 -4.32 11.30
N PRO A 75 13.06 -3.40 11.95
CA PRO A 75 12.55 -2.22 12.64
C PRO A 75 11.90 -1.21 11.66
N PRO A 76 11.01 -0.33 12.15
CA PRO A 76 10.38 0.68 11.31
C PRO A 76 11.43 1.63 10.74
N PHE A 77 11.26 2.05 9.51
CA PHE A 77 12.18 3.01 8.85
C PHE A 77 12.15 4.37 9.56
N ILE A 78 10.97 4.80 10.01
CA ILE A 78 10.76 6.01 10.81
C ILE A 78 10.17 5.58 12.16
N ASP A 79 10.82 5.98 13.26
CA ASP A 79 10.32 5.71 14.60
C ASP A 79 9.23 6.72 15.00
N TRP A 80 8.06 6.20 15.35
CA TRP A 80 6.91 6.96 15.82
C TRP A 80 6.74 6.88 17.35
N GLY A 81 7.72 6.34 18.06
CA GLY A 81 7.72 6.29 19.51
C GLY A 81 7.65 7.70 20.13
N GLY A 82 6.68 7.93 21.01
CA GLY A 82 6.47 9.23 21.66
C GLY A 82 5.83 10.32 20.78
N ASN A 83 5.48 10.05 19.54
CA ASN A 83 4.76 11.01 18.70
C ASN A 83 3.27 11.09 19.14
N PRO A 84 2.73 12.29 19.47
CA PRO A 84 1.34 12.42 19.92
C PRO A 84 0.31 12.11 18.80
N ASN A 85 0.72 12.17 17.53
CA ASN A 85 -0.18 12.01 16.38
C ASN A 85 -0.08 10.62 15.74
N GLY A 86 0.70 9.70 16.32
CA GLY A 86 0.88 8.38 15.76
C GLY A 86 1.61 7.43 16.72
N SER A 87 1.83 6.19 16.27
CA SER A 87 2.58 5.20 17.05
C SER A 87 3.24 4.16 16.17
N ASN A 88 4.25 3.48 16.71
CA ASN A 88 4.85 2.32 16.04
C ASN A 88 3.86 1.16 15.88
N ALA A 89 2.90 1.01 16.80
CA ALA A 89 1.86 0.00 16.68
C ALA A 89 0.95 0.24 15.47
N CYS A 90 0.63 1.51 15.16
CA CYS A 90 -0.11 1.89 13.97
C CYS A 90 0.78 1.93 12.71
N GLY A 91 2.10 1.91 12.88
CA GLY A 91 3.07 2.07 11.81
C GLY A 91 3.06 3.46 11.19
N GLY A 92 2.78 4.50 12.00
CA GLY A 92 2.68 5.88 11.53
C GLY A 92 1.56 6.65 12.21
N PRO A 93 0.93 7.61 11.50
CA PRO A 93 -0.12 8.44 12.07
C PRO A 93 -1.36 7.64 12.46
N TYR A 94 -2.08 8.15 13.47
CA TYR A 94 -3.41 7.65 13.82
C TYR A 94 -4.40 7.96 12.70
N PHE A 95 -5.36 7.06 12.50
CA PHE A 95 -6.37 7.20 11.46
C PHE A 95 -7.68 6.48 11.80
N GLY A 96 -8.73 6.85 11.08
CA GLY A 96 -10.04 6.24 11.18
C GLY A 96 -10.83 6.66 12.43
N PRO A 97 -11.98 6.00 12.71
CA PRO A 97 -12.48 4.86 11.94
C PRO A 97 -12.94 5.22 10.52
N VAL A 98 -12.65 4.37 9.56
CA VAL A 98 -13.11 4.48 8.17
C VAL A 98 -13.88 3.22 7.81
N THR A 99 -15.16 3.36 7.48
CA THR A 99 -15.93 2.26 6.91
C THR A 99 -15.71 2.22 5.40
N VAL A 100 -15.14 1.13 4.92
CA VAL A 100 -14.83 0.95 3.49
C VAL A 100 -16.11 0.80 2.69
N PRO A 101 -16.38 1.64 1.68
CA PRO A 101 -17.56 1.51 0.85
C PRO A 101 -17.57 0.20 0.06
N LYS A 102 -18.75 -0.32 -0.28
CA LYS A 102 -18.90 -1.49 -1.15
C LYS A 102 -18.26 -1.23 -2.52
N GLY A 103 -17.46 -2.18 -2.99
CA GLY A 103 -16.69 -2.03 -4.25
C GLY A 103 -15.34 -1.32 -4.09
N PHE A 104 -14.96 -0.97 -2.85
CA PHE A 104 -13.70 -0.34 -2.51
C PHE A 104 -12.88 -1.23 -1.57
N MET A 105 -11.63 -0.84 -1.36
CA MET A 105 -10.70 -1.46 -0.42
C MET A 105 -9.85 -0.39 0.26
N TRP A 106 -9.33 -0.73 1.46
CA TRP A 106 -8.32 0.03 2.17
C TRP A 106 -6.99 -0.68 2.01
N VAL A 107 -5.97 0.05 1.61
CA VAL A 107 -4.66 -0.52 1.31
C VAL A 107 -3.55 0.15 2.12
N MET A 108 -2.55 -0.63 2.51
CA MET A 108 -1.36 -0.13 3.20
C MET A 108 -0.09 -0.79 2.65
N GLY A 109 1.03 -0.06 2.70
CA GLY A 109 2.34 -0.64 2.39
C GLY A 109 2.84 -1.54 3.52
N ASP A 110 3.68 -2.53 3.19
CA ASP A 110 4.34 -3.36 4.21
C ASP A 110 5.46 -2.59 4.92
N ASN A 111 6.08 -1.60 4.25
CA ASN A 111 6.87 -0.56 4.92
C ASN A 111 5.93 0.54 5.43
N ARG A 112 5.36 0.31 6.60
CA ARG A 112 4.31 1.14 7.19
C ARG A 112 4.68 2.59 7.39
N THR A 113 5.92 2.87 7.70
CA THR A 113 6.40 4.22 8.05
C THR A 113 6.90 5.00 6.84
N ASP A 114 7.02 4.35 5.68
CA ASP A 114 7.45 4.96 4.41
C ASP A 114 6.59 4.40 3.26
N SER A 115 5.32 4.77 3.26
CA SER A 115 4.35 4.34 2.25
C SER A 115 3.26 5.38 2.09
N ALA A 116 3.21 6.03 0.93
CA ALA A 116 2.04 6.80 0.51
C ALA A 116 0.91 5.80 0.22
N ASP A 117 -0.02 5.65 1.17
CA ASP A 117 -1.12 4.69 1.12
C ASP A 117 -2.43 5.29 1.65
N SER A 118 -3.47 4.51 1.83
CA SER A 118 -4.80 4.96 2.23
C SER A 118 -4.81 5.95 3.40
N ARG A 119 -3.89 5.81 4.36
CA ARG A 119 -3.79 6.68 5.54
C ARG A 119 -3.48 8.14 5.20
N TYR A 120 -2.74 8.37 4.14
CA TYR A 120 -2.28 9.70 3.72
C TYR A 120 -3.21 10.35 2.68
N HIS A 121 -4.17 9.60 2.16
CA HIS A 121 -5.12 10.05 1.14
C HIS A 121 -6.55 10.21 1.66
N MET A 122 -6.73 10.34 2.98
CA MET A 122 -8.05 10.48 3.60
C MET A 122 -8.80 11.76 3.20
N GLN A 123 -8.10 12.74 2.63
CA GLN A 123 -8.69 14.00 2.16
C GLN A 123 -9.08 13.96 0.67
N ASP A 124 -8.79 12.86 -0.04
CA ASP A 124 -9.19 12.71 -1.42
C ASP A 124 -10.70 12.40 -1.57
N GLN A 125 -11.19 12.41 -2.80
CA GLN A 125 -12.60 12.16 -3.11
C GLN A 125 -13.11 10.77 -2.66
N TYR A 126 -12.21 9.83 -2.40
CA TYR A 126 -12.52 8.47 -1.95
C TYR A 126 -12.16 8.23 -0.49
N HIS A 127 -11.78 9.29 0.25
CA HIS A 127 -11.37 9.22 1.66
C HIS A 127 -10.33 8.14 1.93
N GLY A 128 -9.32 8.05 1.05
CA GLY A 128 -8.24 7.09 1.13
C GLY A 128 -8.61 5.67 0.68
N THR A 129 -9.85 5.39 0.32
CA THR A 129 -10.24 4.08 -0.20
C THR A 129 -9.95 3.98 -1.70
N VAL A 130 -9.67 2.76 -2.18
CA VAL A 130 -9.31 2.50 -3.59
C VAL A 130 -10.39 1.65 -4.23
N PRO A 131 -10.94 2.06 -5.39
CA PRO A 131 -11.88 1.22 -6.13
C PRO A 131 -11.25 -0.14 -6.49
N ILE A 132 -12.00 -1.23 -6.33
CA ILE A 132 -11.52 -2.57 -6.72
C ILE A 132 -11.21 -2.64 -8.22
N SER A 133 -11.91 -1.85 -9.05
CA SER A 133 -11.63 -1.74 -10.49
C SER A 133 -10.21 -1.25 -10.83
N ASN A 134 -9.53 -0.60 -9.88
CA ASN A 134 -8.15 -0.13 -10.05
C ASN A 134 -7.10 -1.23 -9.78
N VAL A 135 -7.52 -2.43 -9.39
CA VAL A 135 -6.61 -3.56 -9.19
C VAL A 135 -6.12 -4.08 -10.53
N ARG A 136 -4.82 -4.00 -10.77
CA ARG A 136 -4.17 -4.53 -11.99
C ARG A 136 -3.85 -6.02 -11.85
N GLY A 137 -3.53 -6.47 -10.65
CA GLY A 137 -3.17 -7.86 -10.41
C GLY A 137 -2.82 -8.14 -8.97
N LYS A 138 -2.48 -9.40 -8.70
CA LYS A 138 -2.04 -9.87 -7.39
C LYS A 138 -0.58 -10.31 -7.46
N VAL A 139 0.26 -9.74 -6.59
CA VAL A 139 1.66 -10.17 -6.46
C VAL A 139 1.72 -11.61 -5.95
N GLN A 140 2.39 -12.48 -6.70
CA GLN A 140 2.54 -13.90 -6.37
C GLN A 140 3.91 -14.19 -5.76
N SER A 141 4.96 -13.56 -6.30
CA SER A 141 6.34 -13.87 -5.92
C SER A 141 7.24 -12.65 -6.08
N ILE A 142 8.28 -12.60 -5.28
CA ILE A 142 9.43 -11.71 -5.48
C ILE A 142 10.50 -12.56 -6.18
N ILE A 143 10.97 -12.12 -7.34
CA ILE A 143 11.94 -12.84 -8.15
C ILE A 143 13.29 -12.13 -8.24
N TRP A 144 13.36 -10.87 -7.82
CA TRP A 144 14.59 -10.09 -7.82
C TRP A 144 14.69 -9.19 -6.57
N PRO A 145 15.89 -9.00 -6.00
CA PRO A 145 17.14 -9.70 -6.31
C PRO A 145 17.05 -11.20 -5.97
N ALA A 146 17.85 -12.05 -6.64
CA ALA A 146 17.78 -13.51 -6.53
C ALA A 146 17.86 -14.03 -5.07
N GLY A 147 18.58 -13.34 -4.19
CA GLY A 147 18.66 -13.66 -2.76
C GLY A 147 17.35 -13.41 -1.98
N ARG A 148 16.34 -12.77 -2.60
CA ARG A 148 15.00 -12.53 -2.02
C ARG A 148 13.90 -13.30 -2.73
N TRP A 149 14.26 -14.28 -3.53
CA TRP A 149 13.27 -15.06 -4.26
C TRP A 149 12.40 -15.88 -3.30
N HIS A 150 11.13 -15.49 -3.20
CA HIS A 150 10.13 -16.23 -2.42
C HIS A 150 8.71 -15.91 -2.88
N LYS A 151 7.78 -16.80 -2.55
CA LYS A 151 6.35 -16.55 -2.74
C LYS A 151 5.83 -15.58 -1.71
N VAL A 152 5.04 -14.61 -2.14
CA VAL A 152 4.35 -13.68 -1.23
C VAL A 152 3.21 -14.41 -0.53
N LYS A 153 3.29 -14.51 0.80
CA LYS A 153 2.23 -15.12 1.61
C LYS A 153 1.02 -14.18 1.69
N SER A 154 -0.14 -14.68 1.26
CA SER A 154 -1.41 -14.02 1.53
C SER A 154 -1.73 -14.13 3.01
N GLN A 155 -2.14 -13.01 3.62
CA GLN A 155 -2.75 -13.05 4.95
C GLN A 155 -4.27 -13.11 4.78
N PRO A 156 -4.97 -13.95 5.55
CA PRO A 156 -6.43 -13.94 5.53
C PRO A 156 -6.93 -12.59 6.02
N LEU A 157 -7.83 -11.98 5.24
CA LEU A 157 -8.55 -10.79 5.71
C LEU A 157 -9.58 -11.25 6.76
N PRO A 158 -9.82 -10.45 7.81
CA PRO A 158 -10.98 -10.66 8.66
C PRO A 158 -12.24 -10.75 7.78
N GLN A 159 -13.12 -11.72 8.05
CA GLN A 159 -14.36 -11.82 7.28
C GLN A 159 -15.29 -10.66 7.65
N PRO A 160 -15.97 -10.02 6.67
CA PRO A 160 -17.00 -9.02 6.96
C PRO A 160 -18.10 -9.66 7.84
N LYS A 161 -18.62 -8.87 8.79
CA LYS A 161 -19.78 -9.27 9.60
C LYS A 161 -21.04 -9.30 8.77
#